data_03aaf91256bc9bf1f6fad30ee6e36893
#
_entry.id   03aaf91256bc9bf1f6fad30ee6e36893
#
_cell.length_a   1.000
_cell.length_b   1.000
_cell.length_c   1.000
_cell.angle_alpha   90.00
_cell.angle_beta   90.00
_cell.angle_gamma   90.00
#
_symmetry.space_group_name_H-M   'P 1'
#
loop_
_entity.id
_entity.type
_entity.pdbx_description
1 polymer ?
#
loop_
_entity_poly.entity_id
_entity_poly.type
_entity_poly.pdbx_seq_one_letter_code
_entity_poly.pdbx_strand_id
1 'polypeptide(L)'
;MIRKAKAVWRGTGRDGAGNLTTDSGVLDATPYSFKTRFENEKGTNPEELIAAAHAGCFTMALAFQLQAAGFTPTELSTEAAVTLEKDGAGFRISQSALTLRAQVPNLDEPAFARMAGDAEKNCPVSKVLNAKITLDAKLI
;
A
#
# COMPACT_ATOMS: atom_id res chain seq x y z
N MET A 1 18.78 7.16 4.75
CA MET A 1 17.61 7.18 5.67
C MET A 1 17.18 5.74 5.93
N ILE A 2 17.04 5.33 7.19
CA ILE A 2 16.66 3.96 7.60
C ILE A 2 15.40 4.05 8.45
N ARG A 3 14.44 3.14 8.21
CA ARG A 3 13.24 2.97 9.03
C ARG A 3 13.19 1.53 9.50
N LYS A 4 12.79 1.30 10.75
CA LYS A 4 12.83 -0.02 11.38
C LYS A 4 11.48 -0.42 11.92
N ALA A 5 11.24 -1.71 11.87
CA ALA A 5 10.14 -2.37 12.57
C ALA A 5 10.65 -3.67 13.19
N LYS A 6 9.97 -4.12 14.23
CA LYS A 6 10.28 -5.35 14.95
C LYS A 6 9.06 -6.25 14.99
N ALA A 7 9.26 -7.53 14.75
CA ALA A 7 8.27 -8.56 14.96
C ALA A 7 8.71 -9.50 16.08
N VAL A 8 7.78 -9.88 16.92
CA VAL A 8 7.96 -10.94 17.93
C VAL A 8 6.89 -11.99 17.70
N TRP A 9 7.27 -13.26 17.73
CA TRP A 9 6.36 -14.39 17.59
C TRP A 9 6.61 -15.41 18.68
N ARG A 10 5.54 -16.01 19.22
CA ARG A 10 5.59 -17.09 20.20
C ARG A 10 4.64 -18.19 19.81
N GLY A 11 5.12 -19.43 19.88
CA GLY A 11 4.34 -20.61 19.54
C GLY A 11 4.53 -21.06 18.09
N THR A 12 3.68 -21.99 17.65
CA THR A 12 3.69 -22.51 16.28
C THR A 12 3.15 -21.48 15.29
N GLY A 13 3.39 -21.70 14.01
CA GLY A 13 2.87 -20.79 12.97
C GLY A 13 1.35 -20.70 12.95
N ARG A 14 0.64 -21.80 13.28
CA ARG A 14 -0.82 -21.84 13.24
C ARG A 14 -1.48 -21.38 14.54
N ASP A 15 -0.94 -21.84 15.67
CA ASP A 15 -1.57 -21.64 17.00
C ASP A 15 -0.86 -20.59 17.83
N GLY A 16 0.25 -20.07 17.34
CA GLY A 16 0.99 -19.00 18.00
C GLY A 16 0.39 -17.61 17.78
N ALA A 17 1.04 -16.63 18.37
CA ALA A 17 0.66 -15.24 18.26
C ALA A 17 1.90 -14.34 18.25
N GLY A 18 1.79 -13.23 17.56
CA GLY A 18 2.88 -12.26 17.49
C GLY A 18 2.41 -10.82 17.65
N ASN A 19 3.37 -9.93 17.64
CA ASN A 19 3.11 -8.51 17.59
C ASN A 19 4.16 -7.77 16.75
N LEU A 20 3.75 -6.62 16.25
CA LEU A 20 4.57 -5.73 15.44
C LEU A 20 4.73 -4.38 16.15
N THR A 21 5.94 -3.84 16.10
CA THR A 21 6.24 -2.51 16.63
C THR A 21 7.10 -1.74 15.62
N THR A 22 6.75 -0.49 15.40
CA THR A 22 7.53 0.43 14.53
C THR A 22 8.26 1.46 15.37
N ASP A 23 9.38 1.97 14.88
CA ASP A 23 10.15 3.03 15.57
C ASP A 23 9.30 4.29 15.82
N SER A 24 8.32 4.57 14.96
CA SER A 24 7.41 5.71 15.14
C SER A 24 6.36 5.52 16.25
N GLY A 25 6.16 4.28 16.70
CA GLY A 25 5.10 3.94 17.65
C GLY A 25 3.70 3.84 17.02
N VAL A 26 3.56 4.03 15.70
CA VAL A 26 2.26 3.85 15.01
C VAL A 26 1.74 2.43 15.16
N LEU A 27 2.63 1.44 15.07
CA LEU A 27 2.37 0.10 15.57
C LEU A 27 3.11 -0.04 16.90
N ASP A 28 2.39 -0.35 17.95
CA ASP A 28 2.94 -0.54 19.30
C ASP A 28 2.44 -1.86 19.85
N ALA A 29 3.29 -2.89 19.75
CA ALA A 29 2.95 -4.27 20.09
C ALA A 29 1.63 -4.72 19.44
N THR A 30 1.36 -4.28 18.23
CA THR A 30 0.11 -4.54 17.50
C THR A 30 -0.01 -6.03 17.18
N PRO A 31 -1.11 -6.69 17.59
CA PRO A 31 -1.26 -8.13 17.41
C PRO A 31 -1.35 -8.56 15.95
N TYR A 32 -0.74 -9.70 15.64
CA TYR A 32 -0.98 -10.43 14.40
C TYR A 32 -0.87 -11.93 14.65
N SER A 33 -1.56 -12.73 13.83
CA SER A 33 -1.66 -14.18 13.98
C SER A 33 -2.02 -14.83 12.64
N PHE A 34 -2.07 -16.14 12.62
CA PHE A 34 -2.64 -16.86 11.49
C PHE A 34 -4.08 -16.38 11.18
N LYS A 35 -4.88 -16.19 12.22
CA LYS A 35 -6.29 -15.77 12.08
C LYS A 35 -6.45 -14.35 11.56
N THR A 36 -5.60 -13.42 11.97
CA THR A 36 -5.63 -12.04 11.45
C THR A 36 -5.19 -11.94 10.00
N ARG A 37 -4.45 -12.94 9.51
CA ARG A 37 -3.95 -12.98 8.13
C ARG A 37 -4.86 -13.75 7.18
N PHE A 38 -5.39 -14.89 7.61
CA PHE A 38 -6.14 -15.85 6.77
C PHE A 38 -7.61 -15.98 7.14
N GLU A 39 -8.01 -15.44 8.27
CA GLU A 39 -9.38 -15.37 8.76
C GLU A 39 -9.73 -13.90 9.06
N ASN A 40 -10.90 -13.63 9.61
CA ASN A 40 -11.37 -12.26 9.87
C ASN A 40 -11.20 -11.85 11.35
N GLU A 41 -10.14 -12.32 12.00
CA GLU A 41 -9.86 -11.88 13.38
C GLU A 41 -9.33 -10.44 13.41
N LYS A 42 -9.70 -9.68 14.44
CA LYS A 42 -9.25 -8.31 14.61
C LYS A 42 -7.74 -8.24 14.90
N GLY A 43 -7.03 -7.42 14.15
CA GLY A 43 -5.60 -7.21 14.24
C GLY A 43 -5.07 -6.71 12.91
N THR A 44 -3.78 -6.83 12.69
CA THR A 44 -3.15 -6.47 11.42
C THR A 44 -2.54 -7.70 10.73
N ASN A 45 -2.06 -7.52 9.52
CA ASN A 45 -1.36 -8.53 8.74
C ASN A 45 -0.39 -7.88 7.75
N PRO A 46 0.59 -8.63 7.22
CA PRO A 46 1.57 -8.08 6.28
C PRO A 46 0.95 -7.46 5.02
N GLU A 47 -0.10 -8.06 4.48
CA GLU A 47 -0.72 -7.61 3.24
C GLU A 47 -1.39 -6.24 3.40
N GLU A 48 -2.08 -6.03 4.51
CA GLU A 48 -2.69 -4.74 4.87
C GLU A 48 -1.63 -3.65 5.05
N LEU A 49 -0.50 -3.96 5.68
CA LEU A 49 0.60 -3.03 5.87
C LEU A 49 1.29 -2.68 4.54
N ILE A 50 1.44 -3.64 3.63
CA ILE A 50 1.92 -3.39 2.27
C ILE A 50 0.93 -2.50 1.52
N ALA A 51 -0.37 -2.75 1.65
CA ALA A 51 -1.40 -1.93 1.03
C ALA A 51 -1.33 -0.48 1.51
N ALA A 52 -1.20 -0.26 2.82
CA ALA A 52 -1.04 1.08 3.38
C ALA A 52 0.23 1.78 2.86
N ALA A 53 1.36 1.05 2.82
CA ALA A 53 2.60 1.57 2.28
C ALA A 53 2.49 1.94 0.81
N HIS A 54 1.85 1.09 0.00
CA HIS A 54 1.71 1.33 -1.44
C HIS A 54 0.77 2.50 -1.75
N ALA A 55 -0.39 2.54 -1.09
CA ALA A 55 -1.33 3.65 -1.23
C ALA A 55 -0.67 4.99 -0.86
N GLY A 56 0.00 5.06 0.28
CA GLY A 56 0.67 6.27 0.74
C GLY A 56 1.81 6.72 -0.16
N CYS A 57 2.66 5.80 -0.59
CA CYS A 57 3.80 6.09 -1.47
C CYS A 57 3.34 6.60 -2.84
N PHE A 58 2.41 5.91 -3.47
CA PHE A 58 1.85 6.30 -4.77
C PHE A 58 1.17 7.68 -4.70
N THR A 59 0.32 7.91 -3.70
CA THR A 59 -0.40 9.18 -3.54
C THR A 59 0.56 10.35 -3.37
N MET A 60 1.60 10.18 -2.55
CA MET A 60 2.62 11.22 -2.35
C MET A 60 3.44 11.45 -3.63
N ALA A 61 3.80 10.40 -4.37
CA ALA A 61 4.51 10.51 -5.64
C ALA A 61 3.71 11.34 -6.65
N LEU A 62 2.40 11.10 -6.75
CA LEU A 62 1.51 11.89 -7.60
C LEU A 62 1.42 13.34 -7.12
N ALA A 63 1.29 13.57 -5.82
CA ALA A 63 1.23 14.92 -5.27
C ALA A 63 2.49 15.74 -5.63
N PHE A 64 3.68 15.15 -5.57
CA PHE A 64 4.91 15.81 -6.01
C PHE A 64 4.94 16.10 -7.50
N GLN A 65 4.45 15.19 -8.34
CA GLN A 65 4.37 15.44 -9.79
C GLN A 65 3.40 16.58 -10.11
N LEU A 66 2.23 16.59 -9.48
CA LEU A 66 1.25 17.66 -9.64
C LEU A 66 1.83 19.01 -9.22
N GLN A 67 2.50 19.06 -8.06
CA GLN A 67 3.17 20.27 -7.57
C GLN A 67 4.23 20.77 -8.56
N ALA A 68 5.07 19.89 -9.11
CA ALA A 68 6.09 20.23 -10.08
C ALA A 68 5.50 20.80 -11.39
N ALA A 69 4.31 20.38 -11.76
CA ALA A 69 3.56 20.86 -12.92
C ALA A 69 2.70 22.12 -12.62
N GLY A 70 2.73 22.63 -11.39
CA GLY A 70 2.00 23.84 -10.98
C GLY A 70 0.55 23.59 -10.56
N PHE A 71 0.16 22.35 -10.29
CA PHE A 71 -1.17 22.00 -9.80
C PHE A 71 -1.19 21.74 -8.30
N THR A 72 -2.25 22.16 -7.65
CA THR A 72 -2.50 21.87 -6.24
C THR A 72 -3.75 21.01 -6.13
N PRO A 73 -3.62 19.73 -5.78
CA PRO A 73 -4.80 18.88 -5.60
C PRO A 73 -5.59 19.34 -4.37
N THR A 74 -6.92 19.35 -4.50
CA THR A 74 -7.82 19.51 -3.36
C THR A 74 -7.82 18.24 -2.52
N GLU A 75 -7.88 17.09 -3.19
CA GLU A 75 -7.82 15.79 -2.54
C GLU A 75 -7.29 14.72 -3.51
N LEU A 76 -6.49 13.83 -2.99
CA LEU A 76 -6.08 12.59 -3.63
C LEU A 76 -6.44 11.45 -2.68
N SER A 77 -7.39 10.61 -3.07
CA SER A 77 -7.83 9.46 -2.29
C SER A 77 -7.45 8.17 -3.01
N THR A 78 -6.59 7.36 -2.39
CA THR A 78 -6.09 6.11 -2.98
C THR A 78 -6.40 4.94 -2.06
N GLU A 79 -7.00 3.90 -2.63
CA GLU A 79 -7.07 2.58 -2.02
C GLU A 79 -6.10 1.65 -2.75
N ALA A 80 -5.39 0.81 -2.00
CA ALA A 80 -4.59 -0.29 -2.53
C ALA A 80 -5.16 -1.61 -2.04
N ALA A 81 -5.48 -2.51 -2.95
CA ALA A 81 -5.94 -3.86 -2.65
C ALA A 81 -4.82 -4.86 -2.98
N VAL A 82 -4.22 -5.43 -1.95
CA VAL A 82 -3.13 -6.42 -2.06
C VAL A 82 -3.72 -7.82 -1.98
N THR A 83 -3.41 -8.64 -2.99
CA THR A 83 -3.91 -10.02 -3.09
C THR A 83 -2.84 -11.00 -2.67
N LEU A 84 -3.19 -11.86 -1.70
CA LEU A 84 -2.45 -13.04 -1.29
C LEU A 84 -3.17 -14.27 -1.85
N GLU A 85 -2.47 -15.12 -2.59
CA GLU A 85 -3.03 -16.33 -3.18
C GLU A 85 -2.11 -17.54 -2.99
N LYS A 86 -2.63 -18.73 -3.16
CA LYS A 86 -1.85 -19.96 -3.11
C LYS A 86 -0.84 -20.01 -4.27
N ASP A 87 0.35 -20.48 -3.98
CA ASP A 87 1.43 -20.71 -4.93
C ASP A 87 2.12 -22.05 -4.58
N GLY A 88 1.67 -23.11 -5.20
CA GLY A 88 2.10 -24.47 -4.83
C GLY A 88 1.75 -24.81 -3.39
N ALA A 89 2.75 -25.17 -2.59
CA ALA A 89 2.59 -25.47 -1.16
C ALA A 89 2.61 -24.21 -0.27
N GLY A 90 2.86 -23.02 -0.84
CA GLY A 90 2.97 -21.77 -0.13
C GLY A 90 1.96 -20.72 -0.61
N PHE A 91 2.32 -19.47 -0.39
CA PHE A 91 1.54 -18.30 -0.77
C PHE A 91 2.43 -17.26 -1.42
N ARG A 92 1.84 -16.44 -2.27
CA ARG A 92 2.51 -15.26 -2.83
C ARG A 92 1.57 -14.06 -2.84
N ILE A 93 2.16 -12.89 -2.75
CA ILE A 93 1.46 -11.64 -3.07
C ILE A 93 1.53 -11.48 -4.58
N SER A 94 0.38 -11.61 -5.25
CA SER A 94 0.30 -11.65 -6.71
C SER A 94 -0.04 -10.32 -7.35
N GLN A 95 -0.72 -9.45 -6.61
CA GLN A 95 -1.21 -8.17 -7.15
C GLN A 95 -1.34 -7.11 -6.08
N SER A 96 -1.10 -5.87 -6.47
CA SER A 96 -1.55 -4.67 -5.76
C SER A 96 -2.36 -3.81 -6.72
N ALA A 97 -3.65 -3.69 -6.49
CA ALA A 97 -4.57 -2.90 -7.31
C ALA A 97 -4.79 -1.53 -6.65
N LEU A 98 -4.41 -0.46 -7.35
CA LEU A 98 -4.58 0.92 -6.92
C LEU A 98 -5.86 1.51 -7.53
N THR A 99 -6.69 2.08 -6.68
CA THR A 99 -7.88 2.84 -7.08
C THR A 99 -7.74 4.27 -6.58
N LEU A 100 -7.58 5.21 -7.51
CA LEU A 100 -7.40 6.64 -7.22
C LEU A 100 -8.62 7.44 -7.62
N ARG A 101 -9.08 8.30 -6.73
CA ARG A 101 -10.04 9.38 -7.01
C ARG A 101 -9.40 10.70 -6.64
N ALA A 102 -9.35 11.63 -7.60
CA ALA A 102 -8.57 12.86 -7.46
C ALA A 102 -9.41 14.09 -7.79
N GLN A 103 -9.32 15.10 -6.95
CA GLN A 103 -9.85 16.45 -7.20
C GLN A 103 -8.68 17.38 -7.42
N VAL A 104 -8.45 17.77 -8.66
CA VAL A 104 -7.33 18.66 -9.05
C VAL A 104 -7.86 19.75 -9.96
N PRO A 105 -8.03 20.99 -9.45
CA PRO A 105 -8.51 22.10 -10.25
C PRO A 105 -7.61 22.37 -11.47
N ASN A 106 -8.26 22.64 -12.61
CA ASN A 106 -7.62 23.05 -13.86
C ASN A 106 -6.76 21.99 -14.57
N LEU A 107 -6.79 20.75 -14.12
CA LEU A 107 -6.06 19.65 -14.74
C LEU A 107 -6.98 18.90 -15.71
N ASP A 108 -6.53 18.68 -16.96
CA ASP A 108 -7.25 17.87 -17.92
C ASP A 108 -7.01 16.36 -17.75
N GLU A 109 -7.94 15.55 -18.22
CA GLU A 109 -7.89 14.10 -18.11
C GLU A 109 -6.64 13.47 -18.76
N PRO A 110 -6.19 13.85 -19.96
CA PRO A 110 -4.99 13.26 -20.55
C PRO A 110 -3.71 13.54 -19.73
N ALA A 111 -3.55 14.75 -19.23
CA ALA A 111 -2.41 15.11 -18.38
C ALA A 111 -2.46 14.36 -17.04
N PHE A 112 -3.64 14.27 -16.44
CA PHE A 112 -3.85 13.50 -15.22
C PHE A 112 -3.49 12.01 -15.40
N ALA A 113 -3.97 11.38 -16.47
CA ALA A 113 -3.70 9.98 -16.76
C ALA A 113 -2.20 9.70 -16.91
N ARG A 114 -1.46 10.59 -17.58
CA ARG A 114 0.00 10.47 -17.72
C ARG A 114 0.70 10.58 -16.36
N MET A 115 0.34 11.60 -15.57
CA MET A 115 0.96 11.81 -14.25
C MET A 115 0.66 10.67 -13.28
N ALA A 116 -0.57 10.16 -13.27
CA ALA A 116 -0.95 9.03 -12.45
C ALA A 116 -0.18 7.74 -12.85
N GLY A 117 -0.05 7.48 -14.16
CA GLY A 117 0.74 6.37 -14.67
C GLY A 117 2.22 6.47 -14.36
N ASP A 118 2.79 7.67 -14.45
CA ASP A 118 4.20 7.91 -14.10
C ASP A 118 4.43 7.78 -12.59
N ALA A 119 3.50 8.26 -11.77
CA ALA A 119 3.57 8.10 -10.32
C ALA A 119 3.52 6.62 -9.91
N GLU A 120 2.65 5.82 -10.55
CA GLU A 120 2.57 4.38 -10.30
C GLU A 120 3.91 3.69 -10.61
N LYS A 121 4.52 3.95 -11.75
CA LYS A 121 5.79 3.34 -12.15
C LYS A 121 6.98 3.80 -11.31
N ASN A 122 6.99 5.03 -10.85
CA ASN A 122 8.13 5.63 -10.16
C ASN A 122 8.04 5.61 -8.63
N CYS A 123 6.90 5.27 -8.08
CA CYS A 123 6.72 5.07 -6.64
C CYS A 123 7.71 4.00 -6.14
N PRO A 124 8.55 4.27 -5.12
CA PRO A 124 9.50 3.29 -4.60
C PRO A 124 8.88 1.97 -4.16
N VAL A 125 7.65 1.98 -3.63
CA VAL A 125 6.96 0.75 -3.24
C VAL A 125 6.53 -0.05 -4.47
N SER A 126 6.04 0.61 -5.53
CA SER A 126 5.78 -0.08 -6.81
C SER A 126 7.03 -0.78 -7.35
N LYS A 127 8.19 -0.13 -7.24
CA LYS A 127 9.46 -0.70 -7.72
C LYS A 127 9.96 -1.89 -6.92
N VAL A 128 9.64 -1.97 -5.63
CA VAL A 128 10.10 -3.06 -4.77
C VAL A 128 9.17 -4.27 -4.79
N LEU A 129 7.90 -4.09 -5.15
CA LEU A 129 6.92 -5.16 -5.19
C LEU A 129 7.14 -6.05 -6.43
N ASN A 130 7.39 -7.34 -6.21
CA ASN A 130 7.40 -8.34 -7.27
C ASN A 130 5.98 -8.90 -7.47
N ALA A 131 5.06 -8.03 -7.90
CA ALA A 131 3.66 -8.34 -8.06
C ALA A 131 3.07 -7.54 -9.22
N LYS A 132 1.94 -7.97 -9.76
CA LYS A 132 1.22 -7.19 -10.76
C LYS A 132 0.65 -5.93 -10.10
N ILE A 133 0.90 -4.77 -10.69
CA ILE A 133 0.32 -3.51 -10.25
C ILE A 133 -0.69 -3.05 -11.30
N THR A 134 -1.88 -2.68 -10.85
CA THR A 134 -2.93 -2.09 -11.70
C THR A 134 -3.35 -0.75 -11.12
N LEU A 135 -3.80 0.15 -12.00
CA LEU A 135 -4.24 1.50 -11.62
C LEU A 135 -5.57 1.85 -12.30
N ASP A 136 -6.57 2.14 -11.49
CA ASP A 136 -7.81 2.80 -11.91
C ASP A 136 -7.82 4.22 -11.34
N ALA A 137 -7.50 5.20 -12.18
CA ALA A 137 -7.38 6.59 -11.78
C ALA A 137 -8.48 7.44 -12.44
N LYS A 138 -9.20 8.22 -11.64
CA LYS A 138 -10.27 9.12 -12.13
C LYS A 138 -10.18 10.50 -11.47
N LEU A 139 -10.31 11.55 -12.31
CA LEU A 139 -10.67 12.88 -11.84
C LEU A 139 -12.15 12.92 -11.48
N ILE A 140 -12.45 13.53 -10.36
CA ILE A 140 -13.82 13.71 -9.87
C ILE A 140 -14.15 15.17 -9.60
#